data_318015f2e4b259b08ee0c8890aec3c96
#
_entry.id   318015f2e4b259b08ee0c8890aec3c96
#
_cell.length_a   1.000
_cell.length_b   1.000
_cell.length_c   1.000
_cell.angle_alpha   90.00
_cell.angle_beta   90.00
_cell.angle_gamma   90.00
#
_symmetry.space_group_name_H-M   'P 1'
#
loop_
_entity.id
_entity.type
_entity.pdbx_description
1 polymer ?
#
loop_
_entity_poly.entity_id
_entity_poly.type
_entity_poly.pdbx_seq_one_letter_code
_entity_poly.pdbx_strand_id
1 'polypeptide(L)'
;HSGRKRLYNDPGLKGIIYHTVKFCDFYSFEYAQIKQNVTVPLLKIESDYTVQSSGQLLTRLEAFAESMNMEQLEGKELKMGKGYFAGIDSGSTSTDVVILDKDQNIVTGIILPTGAGAAIGAERALEEALKDAGLQREDIDAMVTTGYGRTAISDGDKSITEITCHARGAHFLNPEVRTVIDIGGQDSKVIRLDENGAVANFVMNDKCAAGTGRFLEMMARTMEMSLDDMGKAGLSYKEDITISSMCTVFAESEVVSLIAQNKATDDIVHGLNKAVASKTAALAKRVGGEERYMMTGGVSKNQGLVKTLEEKLGTTLVISDKAQLCGALGAALFAKDMVTE
;
A
#
# COMPACT_ATOMS: atom_id res chain seq x y z
N HIS A 1 9.22 35.14 -4.43
CA HIS A 1 8.08 34.55 -5.18
C HIS A 1 8.24 34.63 -6.71
N SER A 2 8.76 35.73 -7.29
CA SER A 2 8.86 35.85 -8.78
C SER A 2 9.86 34.90 -9.43
N GLY A 3 10.98 34.58 -8.77
CA GLY A 3 12.01 33.68 -9.30
C GLY A 3 11.56 32.21 -9.41
N ARG A 4 10.76 31.73 -8.47
CA ARG A 4 10.27 30.34 -8.48
C ARG A 4 9.17 30.11 -9.51
N LYS A 5 8.34 31.11 -9.84
CA LYS A 5 7.33 31.02 -10.89
C LYS A 5 7.91 30.73 -12.27
N ARG A 6 9.15 31.14 -12.55
CA ARG A 6 9.84 30.80 -13.80
C ARG A 6 10.19 29.32 -13.89
N LEU A 7 10.57 28.71 -12.76
CA LEU A 7 10.92 27.29 -12.69
C LEU A 7 9.70 26.39 -12.92
N TYR A 8 8.52 26.81 -12.44
CA TYR A 8 7.28 26.02 -12.61
C TYR A 8 6.77 25.95 -14.05
N ASN A 9 7.19 26.88 -14.89
CA ASN A 9 6.80 26.96 -16.31
C ASN A 9 7.92 26.47 -17.26
N ASP A 10 8.95 25.83 -16.74
CA ASP A 10 10.00 25.24 -17.55
C ASP A 10 9.45 24.00 -18.27
N PRO A 11 9.50 23.95 -19.63
CA PRO A 11 9.01 22.80 -20.38
C PRO A 11 9.81 21.52 -20.16
N GLY A 12 11.02 21.61 -19.63
CA GLY A 12 11.85 20.47 -19.24
C GLY A 12 11.56 19.93 -17.83
N LEU A 13 10.67 20.58 -17.06
CA LEU A 13 10.35 20.18 -15.70
C LEU A 13 9.43 18.95 -15.72
N LYS A 14 9.95 17.80 -15.24
CA LYS A 14 9.19 16.54 -15.19
C LYS A 14 8.44 16.33 -13.86
N GLY A 15 8.90 16.95 -12.78
CA GLY A 15 8.28 16.83 -11.46
C GLY A 15 8.95 17.72 -10.42
N ILE A 16 8.31 17.90 -9.29
CA ILE A 16 8.79 18.75 -8.18
C ILE A 16 8.82 17.95 -6.89
N ILE A 17 9.96 17.97 -6.20
CA ILE A 17 10.07 17.48 -4.84
C ILE A 17 10.07 18.70 -3.91
N TYR A 18 9.02 18.81 -3.08
CA TYR A 18 8.88 19.85 -2.09
C TYR A 18 9.24 19.33 -0.71
N HIS A 19 10.44 19.67 -0.25
CA HIS A 19 10.92 19.24 1.07
C HIS A 19 10.63 20.30 2.13
N THR A 20 10.08 19.87 3.26
CA THR A 20 9.84 20.71 4.45
C THR A 20 10.24 19.96 5.71
N VAL A 21 10.58 20.71 6.74
CA VAL A 21 10.82 20.18 8.08
C VAL A 21 9.47 20.00 8.78
N LYS A 22 9.31 18.95 9.58
CA LYS A 22 8.12 18.74 10.41
C LYS A 22 7.81 19.98 11.24
N PHE A 23 6.51 20.25 11.42
CA PHE A 23 5.96 21.38 12.18
C PHE A 23 6.30 22.76 11.62
N CYS A 24 6.71 22.88 10.35
CA CYS A 24 6.92 24.17 9.72
C CYS A 24 5.66 24.64 8.98
N ASP A 25 4.81 25.43 9.67
CA ASP A 25 3.55 25.93 9.13
C ASP A 25 3.73 26.83 7.91
N PHE A 26 4.78 27.63 7.89
CA PHE A 26 5.08 28.55 6.77
C PHE A 26 5.22 27.80 5.44
N TYR A 27 6.01 26.73 5.43
CA TYR A 27 6.20 25.91 4.21
C TYR A 27 4.99 25.06 3.86
N SER A 28 4.15 24.73 4.83
CA SER A 28 2.89 24.03 4.56
C SER A 28 1.89 24.92 3.81
N PHE A 29 1.85 26.22 4.11
CA PHE A 29 1.08 27.21 3.36
C PHE A 29 1.62 27.40 1.93
N GLU A 30 2.93 27.49 1.78
CA GLU A 30 3.58 27.63 0.46
C GLU A 30 3.30 26.41 -0.42
N TYR A 31 3.34 25.19 0.15
CA TYR A 31 2.99 23.96 -0.57
C TYR A 31 1.59 23.98 -1.16
N ALA A 32 0.60 24.44 -0.38
CA ALA A 32 -0.78 24.54 -0.86
C ALA A 32 -0.91 25.49 -2.07
N GLN A 33 -0.17 26.59 -2.07
CA GLN A 33 -0.12 27.53 -3.19
C GLN A 33 0.59 26.94 -4.42
N ILE A 34 1.69 26.20 -4.22
CA ILE A 34 2.42 25.53 -5.31
C ILE A 34 1.51 24.51 -5.97
N LYS A 35 0.85 23.66 -5.17
CA LYS A 35 -0.04 22.59 -5.66
C LYS A 35 -1.15 23.11 -6.59
N GLN A 36 -1.62 24.35 -6.39
CA GLN A 36 -2.65 24.97 -7.24
C GLN A 36 -2.11 25.52 -8.56
N ASN A 37 -0.79 25.73 -8.67
CA ASN A 37 -0.16 26.44 -9.79
C ASN A 37 0.76 25.59 -10.64
N VAL A 38 0.95 24.30 -10.31
CA VAL A 38 1.82 23.40 -11.08
C VAL A 38 0.99 22.29 -11.71
N THR A 39 1.35 21.93 -12.93
CA THR A 39 0.73 20.85 -13.71
C THR A 39 1.53 19.55 -13.68
N VAL A 40 2.80 19.63 -13.29
CA VAL A 40 3.68 18.45 -13.16
C VAL A 40 3.48 17.75 -11.81
N PRO A 41 3.83 16.46 -11.70
CA PRO A 41 3.78 15.72 -10.45
C PRO A 41 4.52 16.45 -9.32
N LEU A 42 3.94 16.46 -8.11
CA LEU A 42 4.47 17.17 -6.95
C LEU A 42 4.51 16.24 -5.73
N LEU A 43 5.71 15.86 -5.32
CA LEU A 43 5.96 15.09 -4.10
C LEU A 43 6.25 16.01 -2.92
N LYS A 44 5.45 15.95 -1.85
CA LYS A 44 5.76 16.59 -0.57
C LYS A 44 6.50 15.62 0.35
N ILE A 45 7.70 16.03 0.79
CA ILE A 45 8.51 15.31 1.77
C ILE A 45 8.60 16.12 3.06
N GLU A 46 8.29 15.48 4.18
CA GLU A 46 8.50 16.04 5.51
C GLU A 46 9.56 15.22 6.25
N SER A 47 10.65 15.86 6.65
CA SER A 47 11.71 15.22 7.42
C SER A 47 11.93 15.89 8.77
N ASP A 48 12.52 15.13 9.70
CA ASP A 48 12.96 15.59 11.02
C ASP A 48 14.48 15.49 11.18
N TYR A 49 15.18 15.25 10.07
CA TYR A 49 16.64 15.01 10.00
C TYR A 49 17.11 13.78 10.80
N THR A 50 16.21 12.85 11.15
CA THR A 50 16.61 11.59 11.80
C THR A 50 16.99 10.53 10.76
N VAL A 51 18.03 9.75 11.03
CA VAL A 51 18.48 8.65 10.16
C VAL A 51 17.42 7.54 10.08
N GLN A 52 16.60 7.38 11.11
CA GLN A 52 15.54 6.37 11.19
C GLN A 52 14.45 6.51 10.12
N SER A 53 14.32 7.69 9.49
CA SER A 53 13.34 7.94 8.41
C SER A 53 13.89 7.72 7.00
N SER A 54 15.16 7.30 6.84
CA SER A 54 15.84 7.24 5.54
C SER A 54 15.20 6.24 4.58
N GLY A 55 14.86 5.03 5.03
CA GLY A 55 14.24 3.99 4.18
C GLY A 55 12.86 4.42 3.66
N GLN A 56 12.03 5.01 4.53
CA GLN A 56 10.71 5.52 4.14
C GLN A 56 10.80 6.69 3.17
N LEU A 57 11.82 7.55 3.34
CA LEU A 57 12.09 8.66 2.45
C LEU A 57 12.53 8.15 1.08
N LEU A 58 13.41 7.14 1.06
CA LEU A 58 13.89 6.51 -0.16
C LEU A 58 12.74 5.89 -0.95
N THR A 59 11.86 5.11 -0.33
CA THR A 59 10.67 4.54 -0.99
C THR A 59 9.80 5.59 -1.66
N ARG A 60 9.60 6.76 -1.00
CA ARG A 60 8.83 7.86 -1.60
C ARG A 60 9.52 8.51 -2.78
N LEU A 61 10.84 8.68 -2.71
CA LEU A 61 11.63 9.23 -3.81
C LEU A 61 11.67 8.28 -5.00
N GLU A 62 11.87 6.98 -4.75
CA GLU A 62 11.87 5.95 -5.78
C GLU A 62 10.49 5.85 -6.45
N ALA A 63 9.40 5.74 -5.69
CA ALA A 63 8.04 5.72 -6.24
C ALA A 63 7.71 6.98 -7.05
N PHE A 64 8.19 8.14 -6.63
CA PHE A 64 8.03 9.37 -7.40
C PHE A 64 8.85 9.36 -8.69
N ALA A 65 10.07 8.85 -8.67
CA ALA A 65 10.90 8.68 -9.86
C ALA A 65 10.28 7.66 -10.84
N GLU A 66 9.79 6.54 -10.33
CA GLU A 66 9.09 5.51 -11.10
C GLU A 66 7.83 6.09 -11.79
N SER A 67 7.05 6.92 -11.08
CA SER A 67 5.85 7.56 -11.66
C SER A 67 6.13 8.52 -12.82
N MET A 68 7.37 9.01 -12.94
CA MET A 68 7.79 9.90 -14.03
C MET A 68 8.50 9.18 -15.18
N ASN A 69 8.97 7.96 -14.97
CA ASN A 69 9.83 7.21 -15.89
C ASN A 69 9.34 5.77 -16.08
N MET A 70 8.04 5.58 -16.30
CA MET A 70 7.46 4.25 -16.49
C MET A 70 8.15 3.45 -17.61
N GLU A 71 8.57 4.10 -18.71
CA GLU A 71 9.33 3.48 -19.81
C GLU A 71 10.70 2.95 -19.37
N GLN A 72 11.31 3.50 -18.30
CA GLN A 72 12.59 3.01 -17.76
C GLN A 72 12.40 1.85 -16.75
N LEU A 73 11.17 1.51 -16.41
CA LEU A 73 10.87 0.29 -15.65
C LEU A 73 10.98 -0.96 -16.55
N GLU A 74 10.94 -0.80 -17.87
CA GLU A 74 11.35 -1.81 -18.84
C GLU A 74 12.83 -2.12 -18.58
N GLY A 75 13.08 -3.31 -18.06
CA GLY A 75 14.40 -3.70 -17.57
C GLY A 75 15.32 -4.14 -18.71
N LYS A 76 16.40 -4.82 -18.31
CA LYS A 76 17.29 -5.51 -19.21
C LYS A 76 16.45 -6.53 -20.01
N GLU A 77 16.49 -6.47 -21.34
CA GLU A 77 15.83 -7.48 -22.18
C GLU A 77 16.35 -8.86 -21.81
N LEU A 78 15.51 -9.65 -21.16
CA LEU A 78 15.76 -11.05 -20.87
C LEU A 78 15.13 -11.90 -21.98
N LYS A 79 15.76 -12.99 -22.33
CA LYS A 79 15.19 -13.93 -23.31
C LYS A 79 14.17 -14.82 -22.60
N MET A 80 13.04 -15.04 -23.26
CA MET A 80 12.03 -15.98 -22.78
C MET A 80 12.59 -17.41 -22.72
N GLY A 81 12.44 -18.06 -21.57
CA GLY A 81 12.72 -19.47 -21.35
C GLY A 81 11.46 -20.32 -21.38
N LYS A 82 10.92 -20.66 -20.18
CA LYS A 82 9.68 -21.46 -20.05
C LYS A 82 8.41 -20.64 -19.99
N GLY A 83 8.52 -19.33 -19.84
CA GLY A 83 7.37 -18.40 -19.81
C GLY A 83 6.70 -18.28 -18.46
N TYR A 84 7.47 -18.37 -17.36
CA TYR A 84 6.98 -18.13 -16.01
C TYR A 84 7.66 -16.91 -15.38
N PHE A 85 6.89 -16.10 -14.66
CA PHE A 85 7.33 -14.82 -14.10
C PHE A 85 6.91 -14.72 -12.66
N ALA A 86 7.85 -14.40 -11.77
CA ALA A 86 7.59 -14.32 -10.34
C ALA A 86 7.58 -12.87 -9.84
N GLY A 87 6.65 -12.57 -8.97
CA GLY A 87 6.63 -11.34 -8.18
C GLY A 87 6.63 -11.66 -6.70
N ILE A 88 7.53 -11.02 -5.94
CA ILE A 88 7.66 -11.19 -4.49
C ILE A 88 7.39 -9.86 -3.82
N ASP A 89 6.34 -9.79 -3.01
CA ASP A 89 6.07 -8.65 -2.13
C ASP A 89 6.48 -9.01 -0.70
N SER A 90 7.64 -8.53 -0.28
CA SER A 90 8.16 -8.73 1.07
C SER A 90 7.73 -7.61 1.99
N GLY A 91 6.53 -7.75 2.55
CA GLY A 91 5.97 -6.83 3.53
C GLY A 91 6.52 -7.03 4.95
N SER A 92 6.13 -6.16 5.86
CA SER A 92 6.55 -6.21 7.27
C SER A 92 5.90 -7.34 8.08
N THR A 93 4.75 -7.86 7.62
CA THR A 93 3.96 -8.89 8.31
C THR A 93 3.87 -10.16 7.48
N SER A 94 3.56 -10.05 6.20
CA SER A 94 3.52 -11.16 5.24
C SER A 94 4.53 -10.96 4.11
N THR A 95 4.92 -12.06 3.51
CA THR A 95 5.60 -12.12 2.22
C THR A 95 4.71 -12.89 1.27
N ASP A 96 4.34 -12.22 0.20
CA ASP A 96 3.38 -12.69 -0.77
C ASP A 96 4.09 -12.95 -2.09
N VAL A 97 3.82 -14.09 -2.73
CA VAL A 97 4.42 -14.48 -4.01
C VAL A 97 3.33 -14.79 -5.01
N VAL A 98 3.48 -14.28 -6.23
CA VAL A 98 2.64 -14.64 -7.37
C VAL A 98 3.53 -15.14 -8.51
N ILE A 99 3.16 -16.25 -9.13
CA ILE A 99 3.76 -16.75 -10.37
C ILE A 99 2.71 -16.63 -11.48
N LEU A 100 3.10 -15.98 -12.57
CA LEU A 100 2.31 -15.85 -13.81
C LEU A 100 2.88 -16.74 -14.90
N ASP A 101 2.01 -17.19 -15.81
CA ASP A 101 2.44 -17.74 -17.10
C ASP A 101 2.60 -16.64 -18.17
N LYS A 102 3.02 -17.02 -19.38
CA LYS A 102 3.21 -16.10 -20.51
C LYS A 102 1.92 -15.37 -20.93
N ASP A 103 0.76 -15.94 -20.65
CA ASP A 103 -0.55 -15.39 -20.98
C ASP A 103 -1.13 -14.54 -19.83
N GLN A 104 -0.30 -14.27 -18.80
CA GLN A 104 -0.63 -13.51 -17.58
C GLN A 104 -1.67 -14.21 -16.69
N ASN A 105 -1.89 -15.51 -16.82
CA ASN A 105 -2.70 -16.24 -15.88
C ASN A 105 -1.92 -16.46 -14.58
N ILE A 106 -2.60 -16.31 -13.44
CA ILE A 106 -2.02 -16.63 -12.13
C ILE A 106 -1.93 -18.15 -12.00
N VAL A 107 -0.71 -18.67 -12.02
CA VAL A 107 -0.44 -20.10 -11.81
C VAL A 107 -0.57 -20.45 -10.35
N THR A 108 0.01 -19.63 -9.47
CA THR A 108 -0.11 -19.75 -8.02
C THR A 108 0.02 -18.40 -7.33
N GLY A 109 -0.52 -18.31 -6.10
CA GLY A 109 -0.39 -17.16 -5.21
C GLY A 109 -0.28 -17.61 -3.76
N ILE A 110 0.87 -17.36 -3.15
CA ILE A 110 1.20 -17.79 -1.77
C ILE A 110 1.34 -16.58 -0.87
N ILE A 111 0.84 -16.70 0.35
CA ILE A 111 0.92 -15.70 1.41
C ILE A 111 1.49 -16.39 2.65
N LEU A 112 2.67 -16.00 3.08
CA LEU A 112 3.30 -16.52 4.30
C LEU A 112 3.71 -15.39 5.24
N PRO A 113 3.77 -15.63 6.57
CA PRO A 113 4.36 -14.66 7.49
C PRO A 113 5.81 -14.37 7.12
N THR A 114 6.22 -13.10 7.07
CA THR A 114 7.63 -12.70 6.77
C THR A 114 8.61 -13.28 7.81
N GLY A 115 8.22 -13.32 9.08
CA GLY A 115 9.05 -13.83 10.14
C GLY A 115 10.20 -12.89 10.50
N ALA A 116 11.36 -13.46 10.88
CA ALA A 116 12.47 -12.71 11.44
C ALA A 116 13.39 -12.01 10.42
N GLY A 117 13.18 -12.22 9.11
CA GLY A 117 14.01 -11.61 8.08
C GLY A 117 13.38 -11.67 6.69
N ALA A 118 13.46 -10.54 5.97
CA ALA A 118 12.84 -10.37 4.65
C ALA A 118 13.38 -11.40 3.62
N ALA A 119 14.70 -11.60 3.55
CA ALA A 119 15.31 -12.54 2.61
C ALA A 119 14.90 -14.00 2.90
N ILE A 120 14.89 -14.40 4.17
CA ILE A 120 14.49 -15.77 4.58
C ILE A 120 13.00 -15.99 4.32
N GLY A 121 12.17 -14.97 4.62
CA GLY A 121 10.73 -15.02 4.35
C GLY A 121 10.43 -15.14 2.87
N ALA A 122 11.15 -14.39 2.04
CA ALA A 122 11.02 -14.41 0.59
C ALA A 122 11.41 -15.76 -0.01
N GLU A 123 12.56 -16.32 0.40
CA GLU A 123 13.00 -17.63 -0.07
C GLU A 123 11.98 -18.72 0.26
N ARG A 124 11.53 -18.77 1.52
CA ARG A 124 10.52 -19.74 1.95
C ARG A 124 9.20 -19.59 1.19
N ALA A 125 8.75 -18.36 0.93
CA ALA A 125 7.51 -18.11 0.20
C ALA A 125 7.65 -18.50 -1.28
N LEU A 126 8.80 -18.24 -1.88
CA LEU A 126 9.11 -18.63 -3.25
C LEU A 126 9.19 -20.17 -3.40
N GLU A 127 9.88 -20.86 -2.49
CA GLU A 127 9.95 -22.32 -2.48
C GLU A 127 8.56 -22.95 -2.40
N GLU A 128 7.67 -22.43 -1.53
CA GLU A 128 6.31 -22.93 -1.42
C GLU A 128 5.50 -22.63 -2.69
N ALA A 129 5.68 -21.45 -3.33
CA ALA A 129 5.03 -21.11 -4.58
C ALA A 129 5.48 -22.02 -5.73
N LEU A 130 6.78 -22.28 -5.85
CA LEU A 130 7.33 -23.18 -6.85
C LEU A 130 6.79 -24.61 -6.67
N LYS A 131 6.75 -25.09 -5.43
CA LYS A 131 6.20 -26.41 -5.10
C LYS A 131 4.71 -26.52 -5.43
N ASP A 132 3.91 -25.51 -5.08
CA ASP A 132 2.47 -25.46 -5.38
C ASP A 132 2.21 -25.44 -6.88
N ALA A 133 3.03 -24.72 -7.64
CA ALA A 133 2.96 -24.65 -9.10
C ALA A 133 3.56 -25.87 -9.81
N GLY A 134 4.29 -26.76 -9.11
CA GLY A 134 5.03 -27.88 -9.73
C GLY A 134 6.21 -27.43 -10.59
N LEU A 135 6.81 -26.28 -10.29
CA LEU A 135 7.90 -25.64 -11.02
C LEU A 135 9.22 -25.76 -10.26
N GLN A 136 10.32 -25.58 -10.98
CA GLN A 136 11.66 -25.41 -10.44
C GLN A 136 12.07 -23.93 -10.56
N ARG A 137 13.10 -23.52 -9.84
CA ARG A 137 13.58 -22.13 -9.88
C ARG A 137 14.05 -21.72 -11.27
N GLU A 138 14.66 -22.63 -12.01
CA GLU A 138 15.15 -22.45 -13.37
C GLU A 138 14.02 -22.28 -14.40
N ASP A 139 12.78 -22.53 -14.00
CA ASP A 139 11.60 -22.34 -14.84
C ASP A 139 11.11 -20.89 -14.83
N ILE A 140 11.60 -20.07 -13.87
CA ILE A 140 11.27 -18.65 -13.76
C ILE A 140 12.20 -17.84 -14.65
N ASP A 141 11.63 -17.18 -15.65
CA ASP A 141 12.38 -16.40 -16.64
C ASP A 141 12.79 -15.03 -16.10
N ALA A 142 11.96 -14.43 -15.25
CA ALA A 142 12.27 -13.17 -14.57
C ALA A 142 11.55 -13.08 -13.23
N MET A 143 12.16 -12.35 -12.29
CA MET A 143 11.63 -12.14 -10.94
C MET A 143 11.79 -10.68 -10.51
N VAL A 144 10.68 -10.06 -10.11
CA VAL A 144 10.66 -8.70 -9.53
C VAL A 144 10.30 -8.76 -8.06
N THR A 145 11.06 -8.00 -7.26
CA THR A 145 10.83 -7.85 -5.82
C THR A 145 10.22 -6.51 -5.47
N THR A 146 9.31 -6.49 -4.51
CA THR A 146 8.67 -5.28 -4.00
C THR A 146 8.47 -5.35 -2.48
N GLY A 147 7.87 -4.32 -1.89
CA GLY A 147 7.68 -4.22 -0.44
C GLY A 147 8.89 -3.64 0.29
N TYR A 148 8.77 -3.54 1.61
CA TYR A 148 9.86 -3.02 2.47
C TYR A 148 11.13 -3.86 2.41
N GLY A 149 10.98 -5.16 2.24
CA GLY A 149 12.08 -6.12 2.19
C GLY A 149 12.74 -6.25 0.82
N ARG A 150 12.25 -5.58 -0.22
CA ARG A 150 12.66 -5.77 -1.62
C ARG A 150 14.16 -5.72 -1.84
N THR A 151 14.87 -4.80 -1.17
CA THR A 151 16.32 -4.61 -1.33
C THR A 151 17.17 -5.64 -0.60
N ALA A 152 16.59 -6.42 0.31
CA ALA A 152 17.27 -7.51 1.01
C ALA A 152 17.23 -8.83 0.23
N ILE A 153 16.45 -8.90 -0.85
CA ILE A 153 16.28 -10.10 -1.68
C ILE A 153 17.24 -9.97 -2.87
N SER A 154 18.36 -10.69 -2.83
CA SER A 154 19.44 -10.56 -3.81
C SER A 154 19.14 -11.19 -5.17
N ASP A 155 18.21 -12.15 -5.21
CA ASP A 155 17.96 -13.00 -6.37
C ASP A 155 16.91 -12.45 -7.33
N GLY A 156 16.34 -11.27 -7.05
CA GLY A 156 15.44 -10.58 -7.96
C GLY A 156 16.21 -9.88 -9.08
N ASP A 157 15.70 -9.99 -10.30
CA ASP A 157 16.26 -9.30 -11.47
C ASP A 157 16.07 -7.78 -11.36
N LYS A 158 14.99 -7.35 -10.70
CA LYS A 158 14.69 -5.94 -10.47
C LYS A 158 13.92 -5.75 -9.16
N SER A 159 14.12 -4.59 -8.55
CA SER A 159 13.38 -4.13 -7.37
C SER A 159 12.55 -2.91 -7.73
N ILE A 160 11.24 -2.96 -7.49
CA ILE A 160 10.27 -1.89 -7.79
C ILE A 160 9.49 -1.58 -6.51
N THR A 161 9.10 -0.32 -6.31
CA THR A 161 8.38 0.07 -5.10
C THR A 161 6.99 -0.57 -5.02
N GLU A 162 6.51 -0.80 -3.80
CA GLU A 162 5.16 -1.31 -3.57
C GLU A 162 4.08 -0.37 -4.08
N ILE A 163 4.34 0.94 -4.17
CA ILE A 163 3.41 1.92 -4.74
C ILE A 163 3.12 1.58 -6.20
N THR A 164 4.16 1.40 -6.98
CA THR A 164 4.09 1.10 -8.41
C THR A 164 3.54 -0.30 -8.67
N CYS A 165 3.95 -1.29 -7.86
CA CYS A 165 3.44 -2.66 -7.99
C CYS A 165 1.96 -2.78 -7.62
N HIS A 166 1.49 -2.15 -6.53
CA HIS A 166 0.05 -2.12 -6.21
C HIS A 166 -0.77 -1.41 -7.28
N ALA A 167 -0.27 -0.32 -7.87
CA ALA A 167 -0.91 0.36 -8.99
C ALA A 167 -1.11 -0.59 -10.18
N ARG A 168 -0.03 -1.27 -10.61
CA ARG A 168 -0.04 -2.21 -11.73
C ARG A 168 -0.96 -3.40 -11.48
N GLY A 169 -0.87 -4.01 -10.30
CA GLY A 169 -1.71 -5.15 -9.91
C GLY A 169 -3.19 -4.79 -9.82
N ALA A 170 -3.53 -3.65 -9.21
CA ALA A 170 -4.90 -3.18 -9.10
C ALA A 170 -5.53 -2.86 -10.46
N HIS A 171 -4.80 -2.19 -11.33
CA HIS A 171 -5.27 -1.90 -12.70
C HIS A 171 -5.47 -3.17 -13.53
N PHE A 172 -4.60 -4.18 -13.37
CA PHE A 172 -4.77 -5.49 -14.01
C PHE A 172 -6.03 -6.20 -13.50
N LEU A 173 -6.28 -6.20 -12.20
CA LEU A 173 -7.48 -6.81 -11.60
C LEU A 173 -8.77 -6.09 -12.00
N ASN A 174 -8.71 -4.77 -12.15
CA ASN A 174 -9.84 -3.96 -12.61
C ASN A 174 -9.34 -2.68 -13.29
N PRO A 175 -9.37 -2.60 -14.64
CA PRO A 175 -8.89 -1.45 -15.41
C PRO A 175 -9.63 -0.13 -15.15
N GLU A 176 -10.80 -0.19 -14.54
CA GLU A 176 -11.58 1.01 -14.21
C GLU A 176 -11.16 1.66 -12.87
N VAL A 177 -10.30 1.00 -12.08
CA VAL A 177 -9.81 1.55 -10.80
C VAL A 177 -9.02 2.83 -11.04
N ARG A 178 -9.32 3.84 -10.22
CA ARG A 178 -8.64 5.15 -10.22
C ARG A 178 -7.97 5.46 -8.89
N THR A 179 -8.38 4.78 -7.82
CA THR A 179 -7.78 4.96 -6.50
C THR A 179 -7.62 3.61 -5.81
N VAL A 180 -6.40 3.30 -5.41
CA VAL A 180 -6.07 2.11 -4.60
C VAL A 180 -5.88 2.55 -3.16
N ILE A 181 -6.55 1.88 -2.24
CA ILE A 181 -6.38 2.01 -0.79
C ILE A 181 -5.72 0.72 -0.30
N ASP A 182 -4.45 0.79 0.00
CA ASP A 182 -3.71 -0.33 0.57
C ASP A 182 -3.53 -0.13 2.07
N ILE A 183 -4.02 -1.08 2.87
CA ILE A 183 -3.81 -1.09 4.31
C ILE A 183 -3.05 -2.36 4.68
N GLY A 184 -1.76 -2.16 4.86
CA GLY A 184 -0.81 -3.19 5.27
C GLY A 184 -0.71 -3.37 6.78
N GLY A 185 0.24 -4.21 7.22
CA GLY A 185 0.50 -4.47 8.63
C GLY A 185 0.99 -3.23 9.38
N GLN A 186 1.96 -2.49 8.86
CA GLN A 186 2.60 -1.36 9.56
C GLN A 186 2.39 -0.01 8.91
N ASP A 187 1.85 0.04 7.71
CA ASP A 187 1.60 1.26 6.95
C ASP A 187 0.23 1.22 6.27
N SER A 188 -0.19 2.34 5.75
CA SER A 188 -1.32 2.46 4.84
C SER A 188 -0.99 3.46 3.74
N LYS A 189 -1.45 3.15 2.54
CA LYS A 189 -1.16 3.92 1.33
C LYS A 189 -2.46 4.21 0.59
N VAL A 190 -2.53 5.37 -0.03
CA VAL A 190 -3.56 5.66 -1.02
C VAL A 190 -2.87 6.15 -2.27
N ILE A 191 -3.15 5.47 -3.38
CA ILE A 191 -2.50 5.67 -4.67
C ILE A 191 -3.58 6.07 -5.68
N ARG A 192 -3.43 7.23 -6.30
CA ARG A 192 -4.27 7.65 -7.41
C ARG A 192 -3.63 7.23 -8.72
N LEU A 193 -4.42 6.60 -9.58
CA LEU A 193 -4.01 6.14 -10.90
C LEU A 193 -4.53 7.12 -11.98
N ASP A 194 -3.82 7.17 -13.09
CA ASP A 194 -4.35 7.74 -14.32
C ASP A 194 -5.20 6.71 -15.10
N GLU A 195 -5.65 7.08 -16.28
CA GLU A 195 -6.49 6.24 -17.15
C GLU A 195 -5.77 4.96 -17.62
N ASN A 196 -4.44 4.99 -17.67
CA ASN A 196 -3.58 3.87 -18.10
C ASN A 196 -3.10 3.00 -16.92
N GLY A 197 -3.53 3.30 -15.70
CA GLY A 197 -3.11 2.59 -14.49
C GLY A 197 -1.74 3.02 -13.95
N ALA A 198 -1.15 4.07 -14.49
CA ALA A 198 0.09 4.62 -13.95
C ALA A 198 -0.17 5.46 -12.70
N VAL A 199 0.84 5.54 -11.82
CA VAL A 199 0.75 6.31 -10.57
C VAL A 199 0.74 7.80 -10.88
N ALA A 200 -0.43 8.43 -10.72
CA ALA A 200 -0.59 9.89 -10.87
C ALA A 200 -0.24 10.65 -9.57
N ASN A 201 -0.52 10.08 -8.42
CA ASN A 201 -0.19 10.65 -7.11
C ASN A 201 -0.30 9.57 -6.02
N PHE A 202 0.38 9.74 -4.90
CA PHE A 202 0.25 8.85 -3.75
C PHE A 202 0.49 9.56 -2.42
N VAL A 203 -0.03 8.98 -1.35
CA VAL A 203 0.23 9.37 0.03
C VAL A 203 0.37 8.13 0.89
N MET A 204 1.23 8.20 1.91
CA MET A 204 1.49 7.10 2.84
C MET A 204 1.37 7.56 4.29
N ASN A 205 0.89 6.65 5.14
CA ASN A 205 1.03 6.70 6.58
C ASN A 205 1.93 5.54 7.01
N ASP A 206 3.19 5.81 7.18
CA ASP A 206 4.26 4.85 7.49
C ASP A 206 4.96 5.13 8.83
N LYS A 207 4.47 6.12 9.58
CA LYS A 207 5.06 6.55 10.86
C LYS A 207 4.17 6.32 12.07
N CYS A 208 2.93 5.93 11.86
CA CYS A 208 1.95 5.80 12.93
C CYS A 208 1.10 4.56 12.72
N ALA A 209 1.15 3.64 13.68
CA ALA A 209 0.38 2.40 13.63
C ALA A 209 -1.15 2.63 13.54
N ALA A 210 -1.65 3.77 14.06
CA ALA A 210 -3.06 4.11 13.92
C ALA A 210 -3.49 4.18 12.46
N GLY A 211 -4.48 3.39 12.08
CA GLY A 211 -4.94 3.25 10.70
C GLY A 211 -4.20 2.18 9.90
N THR A 212 -3.57 1.21 10.55
CA THR A 212 -2.88 0.07 9.93
C THR A 212 -3.37 -1.24 10.53
N GLY A 213 -2.98 -2.38 9.95
CA GLY A 213 -3.29 -3.70 10.48
C GLY A 213 -2.78 -3.91 11.90
N ARG A 214 -1.60 -3.37 12.25
CA ARG A 214 -1.02 -3.46 13.59
C ARG A 214 -1.90 -2.81 14.67
N PHE A 215 -2.57 -1.72 14.33
CA PHE A 215 -3.55 -1.10 15.22
C PHE A 215 -4.70 -2.07 15.52
N LEU A 216 -5.26 -2.68 14.48
CA LEU A 216 -6.36 -3.63 14.63
C LEU A 216 -5.92 -4.89 15.39
N GLU A 217 -4.73 -5.43 15.11
CA GLU A 217 -4.16 -6.56 15.84
C GLU A 217 -4.03 -6.29 17.34
N MET A 218 -3.55 -5.09 17.70
CA MET A 218 -3.40 -4.72 19.10
C MET A 218 -4.76 -4.60 19.79
N MET A 219 -5.73 -3.95 19.15
CA MET A 219 -7.08 -3.83 19.69
C MET A 219 -7.78 -5.19 19.82
N ALA A 220 -7.60 -6.08 18.83
CA ALA A 220 -8.13 -7.44 18.89
C ALA A 220 -7.58 -8.23 20.09
N ARG A 221 -6.25 -8.10 20.37
CA ARG A 221 -5.62 -8.70 21.57
C ARG A 221 -6.18 -8.11 22.87
N THR A 222 -6.32 -6.79 22.95
CA THR A 222 -6.90 -6.11 24.13
C THR A 222 -8.34 -6.54 24.39
N MET A 223 -9.08 -6.85 23.34
CA MET A 223 -10.48 -7.33 23.42
C MET A 223 -10.60 -8.86 23.45
N GLU A 224 -9.48 -9.61 23.51
CA GLU A 224 -9.40 -11.07 23.55
C GLU A 224 -10.19 -11.75 22.41
N MET A 225 -10.12 -11.20 21.19
CA MET A 225 -10.82 -11.70 20.02
C MET A 225 -9.89 -11.90 18.81
N SER A 226 -10.31 -12.69 17.83
CA SER A 226 -9.60 -12.84 16.57
C SER A 226 -9.84 -11.63 15.65
N LEU A 227 -8.94 -11.40 14.68
CA LEU A 227 -9.15 -10.36 13.66
C LEU A 227 -10.39 -10.65 12.78
N ASP A 228 -10.69 -11.92 12.53
CA ASP A 228 -11.86 -12.34 11.76
C ASP A 228 -13.17 -12.06 12.51
N ASP A 229 -13.21 -12.32 13.83
CA ASP A 229 -14.36 -11.99 14.66
C ASP A 229 -14.52 -10.48 14.78
N MET A 230 -13.42 -9.74 14.94
CA MET A 230 -13.42 -8.27 14.91
C MET A 230 -13.98 -7.73 13.60
N GLY A 231 -13.61 -8.34 12.46
CA GLY A 231 -14.11 -7.95 11.15
C GLY A 231 -15.64 -8.06 11.02
N LYS A 232 -16.27 -8.98 11.75
CA LYS A 232 -17.72 -9.21 11.73
C LYS A 232 -18.46 -8.41 12.81
N ALA A 233 -17.89 -8.30 14.00
CA ALA A 233 -18.51 -7.68 15.16
C ALA A 233 -19.00 -6.25 14.89
N GLY A 234 -18.17 -5.41 14.28
CA GLY A 234 -18.51 -4.02 13.99
C GLY A 234 -19.66 -3.80 13.00
N LEU A 235 -20.21 -4.87 12.40
CA LEU A 235 -21.39 -4.80 11.52
C LEU A 235 -22.72 -4.78 12.30
N SER A 236 -22.72 -5.25 13.56
CA SER A 236 -23.92 -5.47 14.38
C SER A 236 -24.07 -4.42 15.50
N TYR A 237 -23.37 -3.29 15.40
CA TYR A 237 -23.39 -2.24 16.43
C TYR A 237 -24.79 -1.65 16.62
N LYS A 238 -25.05 -1.18 17.86
CA LYS A 238 -26.30 -0.53 18.26
C LYS A 238 -26.05 0.91 18.75
N GLU A 239 -24.92 1.13 19.42
CA GLU A 239 -24.49 2.46 19.89
C GLU A 239 -23.33 2.95 19.03
N ASP A 240 -23.43 4.17 18.53
CA ASP A 240 -22.39 4.78 17.71
C ASP A 240 -21.28 5.37 18.62
N ILE A 241 -20.40 4.49 19.11
CA ILE A 241 -19.25 4.88 19.93
C ILE A 241 -18.21 5.57 19.04
N THR A 242 -17.57 6.59 19.61
CA THR A 242 -16.42 7.26 18.97
C THR A 242 -15.17 7.04 19.81
N ILE A 243 -14.15 6.44 19.22
CA ILE A 243 -12.80 6.38 19.80
C ILE A 243 -12.10 7.69 19.47
N SER A 244 -11.83 8.48 20.51
CA SER A 244 -11.34 9.87 20.37
C SER A 244 -9.85 9.93 20.04
N SER A 245 -9.09 8.97 20.54
CA SER A 245 -7.64 8.96 20.38
C SER A 245 -7.18 8.29 19.08
N MET A 246 -6.33 9.02 18.35
CA MET A 246 -5.64 8.48 17.18
C MET A 246 -4.31 7.80 17.54
N CYS A 247 -3.77 8.02 18.74
CA CYS A 247 -2.58 7.33 19.20
C CYS A 247 -2.97 5.95 19.75
N THR A 248 -2.29 4.91 19.28
CA THR A 248 -2.58 3.51 19.62
C THR A 248 -2.62 3.26 21.13
N VAL A 249 -1.67 3.82 21.89
CA VAL A 249 -1.59 3.67 23.36
C VAL A 249 -2.80 4.30 24.07
N PHE A 250 -3.22 5.46 23.63
CA PHE A 250 -4.39 6.13 24.23
C PHE A 250 -5.70 5.48 23.77
N ALA A 251 -5.78 5.02 22.52
CA ALA A 251 -6.94 4.26 22.04
C ALA A 251 -7.12 2.96 22.81
N GLU A 252 -6.04 2.26 23.14
CA GLU A 252 -6.08 1.05 23.97
C GLU A 252 -6.64 1.36 25.36
N SER A 253 -6.17 2.41 26.02
CA SER A 253 -6.68 2.84 27.32
C SER A 253 -8.16 3.20 27.26
N GLU A 254 -8.61 3.83 26.16
CA GLU A 254 -10.03 4.16 25.93
C GLU A 254 -10.87 2.90 25.75
N VAL A 255 -10.39 1.91 24.97
CA VAL A 255 -11.03 0.60 24.78
C VAL A 255 -11.18 -0.12 26.12
N VAL A 256 -10.12 -0.22 26.91
CA VAL A 256 -10.17 -0.82 28.26
C VAL A 256 -11.20 -0.14 29.15
N SER A 257 -11.28 1.20 29.10
CA SER A 257 -12.28 1.97 29.85
C SER A 257 -13.72 1.67 29.40
N LEU A 258 -13.95 1.54 28.09
CA LEU A 258 -15.26 1.18 27.53
C LEU A 258 -15.68 -0.24 27.92
N ILE A 259 -14.75 -1.21 27.92
CA ILE A 259 -14.97 -2.57 28.41
C ILE A 259 -15.37 -2.54 29.88
N ALA A 260 -14.65 -1.77 30.72
CA ALA A 260 -14.96 -1.64 32.13
C ALA A 260 -16.33 -0.98 32.39
N GLN A 261 -16.83 -0.18 31.45
CA GLN A 261 -18.18 0.40 31.46
C GLN A 261 -19.26 -0.56 30.92
N ASN A 262 -18.92 -1.81 30.63
CA ASN A 262 -19.78 -2.83 30.02
C ASN A 262 -20.41 -2.39 28.68
N LYS A 263 -19.68 -1.60 27.88
CA LYS A 263 -20.10 -1.33 26.49
C LYS A 263 -20.02 -2.58 25.64
N ALA A 264 -20.94 -2.74 24.71
CA ALA A 264 -20.98 -3.91 23.86
C ALA A 264 -19.75 -3.98 22.96
N THR A 265 -19.20 -5.19 22.77
CA THR A 265 -18.03 -5.44 21.92
C THR A 265 -18.23 -4.91 20.50
N ASP A 266 -19.41 -5.14 19.92
CA ASP A 266 -19.75 -4.69 18.57
C ASP A 266 -19.70 -3.16 18.42
N ASP A 267 -20.15 -2.44 19.44
CA ASP A 267 -20.13 -0.96 19.46
C ASP A 267 -18.71 -0.43 19.56
N ILE A 268 -17.85 -1.06 20.40
CA ILE A 268 -16.44 -0.69 20.53
C ILE A 268 -15.69 -0.94 19.20
N VAL A 269 -15.90 -2.12 18.59
CA VAL A 269 -15.28 -2.48 17.30
C VAL A 269 -15.73 -1.55 16.20
N HIS A 270 -17.01 -1.16 16.16
CA HIS A 270 -17.48 -0.15 15.21
C HIS A 270 -16.76 1.18 15.41
N GLY A 271 -16.57 1.64 16.65
CA GLY A 271 -15.80 2.85 16.96
C GLY A 271 -14.35 2.78 16.47
N LEU A 272 -13.70 1.63 16.63
CA LEU A 272 -12.35 1.38 16.11
C LEU A 272 -12.30 1.44 14.58
N ASN A 273 -13.27 0.80 13.90
CA ASN A 273 -13.39 0.85 12.44
C ASN A 273 -13.59 2.30 11.95
N LYS A 274 -14.41 3.09 12.63
CA LYS A 274 -14.60 4.53 12.34
C LYS A 274 -13.30 5.33 12.45
N ALA A 275 -12.47 5.06 13.45
CA ALA A 275 -11.20 5.74 13.64
C ALA A 275 -10.24 5.44 12.47
N VAL A 276 -10.09 4.16 12.08
CA VAL A 276 -9.28 3.75 10.93
C VAL A 276 -9.83 4.32 9.62
N ALA A 277 -11.13 4.16 9.37
CA ALA A 277 -11.79 4.64 8.16
C ALA A 277 -11.65 6.17 8.00
N SER A 278 -11.80 6.94 9.10
CA SER A 278 -11.65 8.40 9.08
C SER A 278 -10.23 8.81 8.65
N LYS A 279 -9.21 8.12 9.15
CA LYS A 279 -7.82 8.38 8.79
C LYS A 279 -7.55 8.02 7.32
N THR A 280 -8.04 6.89 6.87
CA THR A 280 -7.89 6.43 5.49
C THR A 280 -8.62 7.36 4.52
N ALA A 281 -9.85 7.77 4.82
CA ALA A 281 -10.59 8.74 4.01
C ALA A 281 -9.88 10.10 3.94
N ALA A 282 -9.22 10.54 5.01
CA ALA A 282 -8.40 11.75 4.99
C ALA A 282 -7.19 11.61 4.06
N LEU A 283 -6.56 10.44 3.99
CA LEU A 283 -5.49 10.16 3.01
C LEU A 283 -6.06 10.17 1.58
N ALA A 284 -7.20 9.54 1.34
CA ALA A 284 -7.87 9.53 0.03
C ALA A 284 -8.21 10.95 -0.45
N LYS A 285 -8.72 11.80 0.44
CA LYS A 285 -8.96 13.22 0.13
C LYS A 285 -7.65 13.96 -0.19
N ARG A 286 -6.58 13.69 0.55
CA ARG A 286 -5.28 14.36 0.38
C ARG A 286 -4.61 14.01 -0.94
N VAL A 287 -4.74 12.79 -1.43
CA VAL A 287 -4.20 12.37 -2.73
C VAL A 287 -5.02 12.91 -3.90
N GLY A 288 -6.25 13.39 -3.64
CA GLY A 288 -7.24 13.72 -4.66
C GLY A 288 -7.82 12.45 -5.27
N GLY A 289 -8.22 11.50 -4.41
CA GLY A 289 -8.79 10.23 -4.84
C GLY A 289 -10.03 10.42 -5.71
N GLU A 290 -10.12 9.62 -6.76
CA GLU A 290 -11.19 9.59 -7.74
C GLU A 290 -11.98 8.29 -7.63
N GLU A 291 -13.25 8.32 -7.99
CA GLU A 291 -14.11 7.14 -7.98
C GLU A 291 -13.56 6.04 -8.89
N ARG A 292 -13.90 4.94 -8.60
CA ARG A 292 -13.61 3.53 -8.53
C ARG A 292 -12.42 3.25 -7.62
N TYR A 293 -12.73 3.17 -6.34
CA TYR A 293 -11.79 2.78 -5.31
C TYR A 293 -11.67 1.26 -5.22
N MET A 294 -10.44 0.76 -5.15
CA MET A 294 -10.13 -0.64 -4.80
C MET A 294 -9.39 -0.68 -3.48
N MET A 295 -9.78 -1.59 -2.59
CA MET A 295 -9.03 -1.84 -1.36
C MET A 295 -8.16 -3.08 -1.50
N THR A 296 -6.89 -2.97 -1.12
CA THR A 296 -5.87 -4.03 -1.13
C THR A 296 -5.24 -4.20 0.26
N GLY A 297 -4.32 -5.16 0.37
CA GLY A 297 -3.67 -5.51 1.64
C GLY A 297 -4.51 -6.43 2.52
N GLY A 298 -3.90 -6.96 3.57
CA GLY A 298 -4.54 -7.96 4.46
C GLY A 298 -5.78 -7.45 5.18
N VAL A 299 -5.87 -6.14 5.43
CA VAL A 299 -6.99 -5.51 6.13
C VAL A 299 -8.26 -5.42 5.27
N SER A 300 -8.18 -5.63 3.95
CA SER A 300 -9.35 -5.73 3.06
C SER A 300 -10.32 -6.87 3.43
N LYS A 301 -9.88 -7.83 4.23
CA LYS A 301 -10.72 -8.91 4.77
C LYS A 301 -11.63 -8.47 5.92
N ASN A 302 -11.36 -7.32 6.55
CA ASN A 302 -12.18 -6.78 7.65
C ASN A 302 -13.44 -6.12 7.10
N GLN A 303 -14.55 -6.88 7.06
CA GLN A 303 -15.84 -6.44 6.50
C GLN A 303 -16.41 -5.20 7.20
N GLY A 304 -16.27 -5.12 8.52
CA GLY A 304 -16.74 -3.96 9.29
C GLY A 304 -15.99 -2.68 8.93
N LEU A 305 -14.67 -2.77 8.74
CA LEU A 305 -13.89 -1.62 8.29
C LEU A 305 -14.21 -1.23 6.84
N VAL A 306 -14.32 -2.22 5.94
CA VAL A 306 -14.71 -1.98 4.53
C VAL A 306 -16.02 -1.20 4.49
N LYS A 307 -17.06 -1.69 5.18
CA LYS A 307 -18.37 -1.03 5.26
C LYS A 307 -18.29 0.40 5.78
N THR A 308 -17.56 0.59 6.89
CA THR A 308 -17.39 1.92 7.49
C THR A 308 -16.61 2.89 6.57
N LEU A 309 -15.64 2.36 5.82
CA LEU A 309 -14.87 3.15 4.87
C LEU A 309 -15.71 3.55 3.64
N GLU A 310 -16.55 2.64 3.14
CA GLU A 310 -17.53 2.92 2.08
C GLU A 310 -18.48 4.06 2.48
N GLU A 311 -18.99 4.02 3.71
CA GLU A 311 -19.85 5.07 4.25
C GLU A 311 -19.12 6.42 4.34
N LYS A 312 -17.84 6.42 4.74
CA LYS A 312 -17.01 7.63 4.84
C LYS A 312 -16.63 8.21 3.47
N LEU A 313 -16.43 7.37 2.48
CA LEU A 313 -16.09 7.80 1.12
C LEU A 313 -17.34 8.13 0.29
N GLY A 314 -18.51 7.64 0.69
CA GLY A 314 -19.77 7.79 -0.05
C GLY A 314 -19.83 6.96 -1.34
N THR A 315 -19.04 5.88 -1.42
CA THR A 315 -18.95 5.00 -2.59
C THR A 315 -18.63 3.58 -2.17
N THR A 316 -18.88 2.60 -3.03
CA THR A 316 -18.50 1.21 -2.80
C THR A 316 -17.04 0.95 -3.15
N LEU A 317 -16.41 0.04 -2.41
CA LEU A 317 -15.05 -0.41 -2.65
C LEU A 317 -15.03 -1.70 -3.48
N VAL A 318 -14.19 -1.74 -4.49
CA VAL A 318 -13.87 -2.99 -5.18
C VAL A 318 -12.94 -3.79 -4.29
N ILE A 319 -13.33 -5.02 -3.94
CA ILE A 319 -12.51 -5.97 -3.19
C ILE A 319 -12.32 -7.19 -4.07
N SER A 320 -11.11 -7.43 -4.53
CA SER A 320 -10.76 -8.63 -5.26
C SER A 320 -10.48 -9.79 -4.28
N ASP A 321 -10.73 -11.02 -4.70
CA ASP A 321 -10.25 -12.22 -4.00
C ASP A 321 -8.71 -12.29 -3.97
N LYS A 322 -8.04 -11.57 -4.86
CA LYS A 322 -6.59 -11.39 -4.95
C LYS A 322 -6.09 -10.10 -4.27
N ALA A 323 -6.93 -9.40 -3.50
CA ALA A 323 -6.59 -8.10 -2.92
C ALA A 323 -5.28 -8.10 -2.11
N GLN A 324 -4.99 -9.17 -1.37
CA GLN A 324 -3.75 -9.28 -0.60
C GLN A 324 -2.54 -9.56 -1.49
N LEU A 325 -2.71 -10.25 -2.61
CA LEU A 325 -1.65 -10.57 -3.57
C LEU A 325 -1.35 -9.42 -4.54
N CYS A 326 -2.04 -8.29 -4.45
CA CYS A 326 -2.00 -7.21 -5.43
C CYS A 326 -0.59 -6.68 -5.70
N GLY A 327 0.22 -6.51 -4.65
CA GLY A 327 1.62 -6.06 -4.78
C GLY A 327 2.50 -7.08 -5.51
N ALA A 328 2.43 -8.35 -5.11
CA ALA A 328 3.15 -9.44 -5.74
C ALA A 328 2.70 -9.67 -7.20
N LEU A 329 1.40 -9.55 -7.48
CA LEU A 329 0.85 -9.61 -8.83
C LEU A 329 1.41 -8.51 -9.72
N GLY A 330 1.44 -7.27 -9.24
CA GLY A 330 2.04 -6.16 -9.97
C GLY A 330 3.53 -6.36 -10.24
N ALA A 331 4.27 -6.91 -9.26
CA ALA A 331 5.67 -7.26 -9.42
C ALA A 331 5.85 -8.36 -10.50
N ALA A 332 5.02 -9.41 -10.50
CA ALA A 332 5.07 -10.47 -11.52
C ALA A 332 4.75 -9.96 -12.93
N LEU A 333 3.81 -9.01 -13.05
CA LEU A 333 3.52 -8.34 -14.32
C LEU A 333 4.72 -7.54 -14.84
N PHE A 334 5.43 -6.82 -13.96
CA PHE A 334 6.68 -6.15 -14.34
C PHE A 334 7.78 -7.13 -14.70
N ALA A 335 7.87 -8.30 -14.03
CA ALA A 335 8.81 -9.34 -14.40
C ALA A 335 8.54 -9.83 -15.83
N LYS A 336 7.27 -10.03 -16.21
CA LYS A 336 6.89 -10.39 -17.58
C LYS A 336 7.28 -9.31 -18.59
N ASP A 337 7.05 -8.03 -18.27
CA ASP A 337 7.35 -6.90 -19.17
C ASP A 337 8.88 -6.75 -19.43
N MET A 338 9.74 -7.40 -18.62
CA MET A 338 11.21 -7.43 -18.80
C MET A 338 11.68 -8.47 -19.82
N VAL A 339 10.82 -9.40 -20.23
CA VAL A 339 11.17 -10.51 -21.11
C VAL A 339 10.59 -10.28 -22.48
N THR A 340 11.46 -10.26 -23.50
CA THR A 340 11.06 -10.19 -24.92
C THR A 340 10.91 -11.59 -25.53
N GLU A 341 9.90 -11.77 -26.40
CA GLU A 341 9.65 -13.00 -27.16
C GLU A 341 10.80 -13.33 -28.13
#